data_3c36a6e6b9e9f312916e33009f94e842
#
_entry.id   3c36a6e6b9e9f312916e33009f94e842
#
_cell.length_a   1.000
_cell.length_b   1.000
_cell.length_c   1.000
_cell.angle_alpha   90.00
_cell.angle_beta   90.00
_cell.angle_gamma   90.00
#
_symmetry.space_group_name_H-M   'P 1'
#
loop_
_entity.id
_entity.type
_entity.pdbx_description
1 polymer ?
#
loop_
_entity_poly.entity_id
_entity_poly.type
_entity_poly.pdbx_seq_one_letter_code
_entity_poly.pdbx_strand_id
1 'polypeptide(L)'
;MNALFDDAGKFHAGRVMSEAESSVQVELDSGKRVKVKSANVMLRFDKPAPAELMAQAQALAAEIDLDLAWEFAPDSDFSFADLAREYFDAKAGPDKQAAALLCLYDAPHYFRRLGKGLFKKAPEEIVKAALLGIERKKQVAAQIDAWAAELVQGQCPAPVREQLYRILFKPDKNGPEYKAVVEASKRAQKAPLDLLTAAGAIESPYQFHWRRFLFDQFPKGHAFPPLTAPLIKEDLPTATVQAFSIDDSATTEIDDALSVQGLGSGTVVFGVHIAAPGLAITPD
;
A
#
# COMPACT_ATOMS: atom_id res chain seq x y z
N MET A 1 20.82 44.97 6.91
CA MET A 1 20.22 43.87 7.69
C MET A 1 19.36 43.03 6.75
N ASN A 2 19.47 41.74 6.84
CA ASN A 2 18.73 40.73 6.07
C ASN A 2 17.89 39.84 7.00
N ALA A 3 16.93 39.16 6.46
CA ALA A 3 16.07 38.23 7.22
C ALA A 3 15.88 36.91 6.48
N LEU A 4 15.95 35.81 7.22
CA LEU A 4 15.49 34.48 6.83
C LEU A 4 14.10 34.26 7.43
N PHE A 5 13.12 33.86 6.63
CA PHE A 5 11.74 33.72 7.06
C PHE A 5 11.05 32.51 6.43
N ASP A 6 9.99 32.04 7.10
CA ASP A 6 9.13 30.98 6.64
C ASP A 6 7.92 31.56 5.87
N ASP A 7 7.75 31.11 4.63
CA ASP A 7 6.56 31.35 3.81
C ASP A 7 5.87 30.02 3.50
N ALA A 8 4.89 29.68 4.32
CA ALA A 8 4.11 28.44 4.21
C ALA A 8 4.96 27.16 4.11
N GLY A 9 6.02 27.07 4.92
CA GLY A 9 6.91 25.91 4.99
C GLY A 9 8.09 25.96 4.00
N LYS A 10 8.23 27.05 3.27
CA LYS A 10 9.40 27.33 2.43
C LYS A 10 10.22 28.48 3.03
N PHE A 11 11.52 28.26 3.14
CA PHE A 11 12.42 29.29 3.64
C PHE A 11 12.95 30.18 2.53
N HIS A 12 12.91 31.46 2.79
CA HIS A 12 13.42 32.51 1.91
C HIS A 12 14.28 33.46 2.70
N ALA A 13 15.33 33.97 2.09
CA ALA A 13 16.13 35.05 2.64
C ALA A 13 16.04 36.28 1.74
N GLY A 14 16.09 37.47 2.33
CA GLY A 14 16.05 38.71 1.58
C GLY A 14 16.45 39.90 2.45
N ARG A 15 16.55 41.08 1.78
CA ARG A 15 16.90 42.34 2.41
C ARG A 15 15.70 42.95 3.11
N VAL A 16 15.84 43.34 4.36
CA VAL A 16 14.80 44.04 5.11
C VAL A 16 14.72 45.50 4.59
N MET A 17 13.54 45.87 4.11
CA MET A 17 13.26 47.20 3.60
C MET A 17 12.62 48.12 4.64
N SER A 18 11.69 47.54 5.42
CA SER A 18 11.04 48.24 6.54
C SER A 18 10.50 47.25 7.56
N GLU A 19 10.45 47.65 8.82
CA GLU A 19 9.87 46.91 9.92
C GLU A 19 8.71 47.70 10.54
N ALA A 20 7.65 46.96 10.86
CA ALA A 20 6.53 47.41 11.68
C ALA A 20 6.37 46.39 12.83
N GLU A 21 5.59 46.75 13.81
CA GLU A 21 5.43 45.95 15.04
C GLU A 21 5.00 44.47 14.75
N SER A 22 4.15 44.24 13.77
CA SER A 22 3.60 42.90 13.45
C SER A 22 4.11 42.32 12.12
N SER A 23 4.90 43.07 11.32
CA SER A 23 5.30 42.65 9.98
C SER A 23 6.60 43.30 9.52
N VAL A 24 7.33 42.55 8.68
CA VAL A 24 8.57 43.00 8.03
C VAL A 24 8.37 42.95 6.53
N GLN A 25 8.80 44.02 5.83
CA GLN A 25 8.85 44.01 4.39
C GLN A 25 10.23 43.61 3.91
N VAL A 26 10.28 42.51 3.16
CA VAL A 26 11.53 41.91 2.67
C VAL A 26 11.55 41.95 1.15
N GLU A 27 12.68 42.36 0.58
CA GLU A 27 12.97 42.29 -0.84
C GLU A 27 13.81 41.04 -1.13
N LEU A 28 13.29 40.16 -1.98
CA LEU A 28 13.97 38.98 -2.44
C LEU A 28 14.97 39.32 -3.55
N ASP A 29 15.92 38.40 -3.83
CA ASP A 29 16.90 38.57 -4.92
C ASP A 29 16.27 38.75 -6.30
N SER A 30 15.03 38.29 -6.49
CA SER A 30 14.24 38.54 -7.71
C SER A 30 13.71 39.98 -7.83
N GLY A 31 13.95 40.84 -6.84
CA GLY A 31 13.37 42.16 -6.73
C GLY A 31 11.92 42.19 -6.22
N LYS A 32 11.31 41.05 -5.98
CA LYS A 32 9.95 40.96 -5.44
C LYS A 32 9.94 41.33 -3.97
N ARG A 33 9.01 42.21 -3.59
CA ARG A 33 8.78 42.60 -2.19
C ARG A 33 7.66 41.77 -1.58
N VAL A 34 7.93 41.22 -0.41
CA VAL A 34 7.02 40.35 0.33
C VAL A 34 6.81 40.91 1.72
N LYS A 35 5.56 40.98 2.16
CA LYS A 35 5.22 41.33 3.55
C LYS A 35 5.12 40.08 4.38
N VAL A 36 6.00 39.93 5.36
CA VAL A 36 6.14 38.77 6.23
C VAL A 36 5.68 39.15 7.63
N LYS A 37 4.93 38.27 8.31
CA LYS A 37 4.62 38.43 9.74
C LYS A 37 5.91 38.39 10.55
N SER A 38 6.07 39.26 11.54
CA SER A 38 7.26 39.25 12.40
C SER A 38 7.52 37.90 13.08
N ALA A 39 6.45 37.14 13.38
CA ALA A 39 6.53 35.80 13.95
C ALA A 39 7.09 34.73 13.00
N ASN A 40 7.11 34.99 11.70
CA ASN A 40 7.64 34.08 10.68
C ASN A 40 9.11 34.40 10.33
N VAL A 41 9.68 35.48 10.86
CA VAL A 41 11.11 35.78 10.71
C VAL A 41 11.87 34.90 11.67
N MET A 42 12.67 33.99 11.13
CA MET A 42 13.44 33.00 11.91
C MET A 42 14.80 33.54 12.32
N LEU A 43 15.48 34.23 11.42
CA LEU A 43 16.83 34.72 11.66
C LEU A 43 17.02 36.10 11.03
N ARG A 44 17.71 37.01 11.75
CA ARG A 44 18.20 38.27 11.23
C ARG A 44 19.72 38.22 11.14
N PHE A 45 20.28 38.77 10.05
CA PHE A 45 21.70 38.71 9.80
C PHE A 45 22.16 39.88 8.92
N ASP A 46 23.43 40.17 8.96
CA ASP A 46 24.04 41.22 8.11
C ASP A 46 24.86 40.63 6.98
N LYS A 47 25.58 39.57 7.23
CA LYS A 47 26.40 38.80 6.28
C LYS A 47 26.17 37.29 6.51
N PRO A 48 26.31 36.48 5.46
CA PRO A 48 26.57 36.81 4.05
C PRO A 48 25.34 37.43 3.31
N ALA A 49 25.42 37.57 1.99
CA ALA A 49 24.27 38.00 1.19
C ALA A 49 23.14 36.94 1.26
N PRO A 50 21.84 37.31 1.07
CA PRO A 50 20.72 36.38 1.24
C PRO A 50 20.82 35.11 0.39
N ALA A 51 21.16 35.21 -0.89
CA ALA A 51 21.35 34.04 -1.77
C ALA A 51 22.52 33.16 -1.34
N GLU A 52 23.61 33.80 -0.91
CA GLU A 52 24.79 33.09 -0.43
C GLU A 52 24.50 32.35 0.88
N LEU A 53 23.77 32.98 1.81
CA LEU A 53 23.32 32.30 3.05
C LEU A 53 22.51 31.06 2.72
N MET A 54 21.54 31.15 1.82
CA MET A 54 20.70 30.02 1.47
C MET A 54 21.50 28.88 0.82
N ALA A 55 22.44 29.20 -0.06
CA ALA A 55 23.30 28.21 -0.69
C ALA A 55 24.22 27.50 0.34
N GLN A 56 24.87 28.28 1.22
CA GLN A 56 25.72 27.74 2.28
C GLN A 56 24.89 26.90 3.26
N ALA A 57 23.72 27.39 3.67
CA ALA A 57 22.85 26.66 4.59
C ALA A 57 22.34 25.34 3.99
N GLN A 58 21.98 25.29 2.71
CA GLN A 58 21.58 24.06 2.03
C GLN A 58 22.72 23.05 1.93
N ALA A 59 23.93 23.50 1.60
CA ALA A 59 25.11 22.63 1.56
C ALA A 59 25.42 22.05 2.93
N LEU A 60 25.49 22.90 3.97
CA LEU A 60 25.74 22.46 5.33
C LEU A 60 24.63 21.54 5.87
N ALA A 61 23.35 21.84 5.57
CA ALA A 61 22.24 21.02 6.01
C ALA A 61 22.28 19.59 5.44
N ALA A 62 22.80 19.43 4.21
CA ALA A 62 22.96 18.12 3.58
C ALA A 62 24.10 17.28 4.23
N GLU A 63 25.03 17.92 4.93
CA GLU A 63 26.14 17.28 5.62
C GLU A 63 25.82 16.95 7.09
N ILE A 64 24.70 17.46 7.64
CA ILE A 64 24.30 17.17 9.02
C ILE A 64 23.90 15.70 9.15
N ASP A 65 24.60 14.98 10.00
CA ASP A 65 24.19 13.65 10.45
C ASP A 65 23.01 13.77 11.41
N LEU A 66 21.84 13.21 10.99
CA LEU A 66 20.60 13.32 11.75
C LEU A 66 20.62 12.55 13.07
N ASP A 67 21.30 11.41 13.12
CA ASP A 67 21.40 10.62 14.35
C ASP A 67 22.25 11.37 15.37
N LEU A 68 23.38 11.92 14.93
CA LEU A 68 24.25 12.73 15.76
C LEU A 68 23.58 14.05 16.20
N ALA A 69 22.86 14.72 15.29
CA ALA A 69 22.09 15.93 15.60
C ALA A 69 21.00 15.65 16.62
N TRP A 70 20.33 14.48 16.54
CA TRP A 70 19.34 14.06 17.50
C TRP A 70 19.98 13.76 18.87
N GLU A 71 21.13 13.15 18.89
CA GLU A 71 21.87 12.87 20.14
C GLU A 71 22.26 14.15 20.87
N PHE A 72 22.81 15.15 20.15
CA PHE A 72 23.21 16.46 20.71
C PHE A 72 22.02 17.37 21.02
N ALA A 73 20.86 17.16 20.46
CA ALA A 73 19.70 18.00 20.71
C ALA A 73 19.26 17.92 22.17
N PRO A 74 18.92 19.06 22.81
CA PRO A 74 18.40 19.08 24.19
C PRO A 74 17.10 18.27 24.32
N ASP A 75 16.89 17.63 25.47
CA ASP A 75 15.64 16.92 25.78
C ASP A 75 14.45 17.87 26.04
N SER A 76 14.72 19.12 26.42
CA SER A 76 13.72 20.19 26.53
C SER A 76 13.38 20.78 25.16
N ASP A 77 12.39 21.67 25.10
CA ASP A 77 12.13 22.48 23.92
C ASP A 77 13.33 23.37 23.60
N PHE A 78 13.76 23.41 22.37
CA PHE A 78 14.97 24.11 21.93
C PHE A 78 14.72 24.85 20.59
N SER A 79 15.57 25.85 20.33
CA SER A 79 15.56 26.55 19.03
C SER A 79 16.59 25.95 18.07
N PHE A 80 16.42 26.24 16.77
CA PHE A 80 17.43 25.84 15.79
C PHE A 80 18.81 26.44 16.07
N ALA A 81 18.87 27.62 16.73
CA ALA A 81 20.12 28.25 17.13
C ALA A 81 20.78 27.47 18.29
N ASP A 82 20.01 26.86 19.18
CA ASP A 82 20.53 26.00 20.23
C ASP A 82 21.19 24.76 19.62
N LEU A 83 20.49 24.07 18.72
CA LEU A 83 21.06 22.92 18.01
C LEU A 83 22.32 23.31 17.23
N ALA A 84 22.31 24.44 16.54
CA ALA A 84 23.50 24.89 15.80
C ALA A 84 24.72 25.09 16.70
N ARG A 85 24.53 25.59 17.93
CA ARG A 85 25.60 25.74 18.91
C ARG A 85 26.14 24.43 19.44
N GLU A 86 25.26 23.48 19.70
CA GLU A 86 25.66 22.16 20.20
C GLU A 86 26.33 21.31 19.12
N TYR A 87 25.79 21.34 17.90
CA TYR A 87 26.25 20.50 16.80
C TYR A 87 27.52 21.01 16.13
N PHE A 88 27.62 22.31 15.85
CA PHE A 88 28.77 22.88 15.16
C PHE A 88 29.79 23.49 16.11
N ASP A 89 29.44 24.60 16.74
CA ASP A 89 30.25 25.30 17.71
C ASP A 89 29.47 26.41 18.45
N ALA A 90 29.96 26.83 19.61
CA ALA A 90 29.34 27.83 20.48
C ALA A 90 29.08 29.20 19.81
N LYS A 91 29.78 29.51 18.71
CA LYS A 91 29.66 30.74 17.94
C LYS A 91 29.06 30.51 16.54
N ALA A 92 28.17 29.52 16.42
CA ALA A 92 27.53 29.16 15.15
C ALA A 92 27.00 30.42 14.43
N GLY A 93 27.52 30.69 13.26
CA GLY A 93 27.13 31.82 12.40
C GLY A 93 25.75 31.67 11.80
N PRO A 94 25.25 32.70 11.06
CA PRO A 94 23.95 32.66 10.40
C PRO A 94 23.77 31.49 9.43
N ASP A 95 24.84 31.09 8.75
CA ASP A 95 24.92 29.95 7.83
C ASP A 95 24.61 28.61 8.55
N LYS A 96 25.30 28.38 9.69
CA LYS A 96 25.13 27.17 10.52
C LYS A 96 23.77 27.15 11.20
N GLN A 97 23.27 28.30 11.67
CA GLN A 97 21.93 28.42 12.25
C GLN A 97 20.84 28.16 11.20
N ALA A 98 21.00 28.70 9.98
CA ALA A 98 20.08 28.42 8.88
C ALA A 98 20.13 26.96 8.45
N ALA A 99 21.33 26.32 8.42
CA ALA A 99 21.48 24.91 8.13
C ALA A 99 20.76 24.03 9.16
N ALA A 100 20.92 24.31 10.46
CA ALA A 100 20.20 23.61 11.51
C ALA A 100 18.68 23.78 11.37
N LEU A 101 18.20 24.97 11.04
CA LEU A 101 16.77 25.23 10.79
C LEU A 101 16.24 24.36 9.64
N LEU A 102 16.93 24.32 8.50
CA LEU A 102 16.55 23.50 7.33
C LEU A 102 16.55 22.01 7.70
N CYS A 103 17.59 21.52 8.32
CA CYS A 103 17.71 20.14 8.77
C CYS A 103 16.56 19.73 9.71
N LEU A 104 16.26 20.53 10.72
CA LEU A 104 15.17 20.28 11.66
C LEU A 104 13.80 20.27 10.99
N TYR A 105 13.63 21.09 9.96
CA TYR A 105 12.38 21.15 9.19
C TYR A 105 12.18 19.94 8.28
N ASP A 106 13.24 19.42 7.70
CA ASP A 106 13.22 18.29 6.78
C ASP A 106 13.21 16.93 7.49
N ALA A 107 13.46 16.91 8.81
CA ALA A 107 13.50 15.70 9.61
C ALA A 107 12.39 15.62 10.67
N PRO A 108 11.09 15.64 10.30
CA PRO A 108 9.97 15.65 11.25
C PRO A 108 9.87 14.36 12.08
N HIS A 109 10.54 13.29 11.67
CA HIS A 109 10.64 12.02 12.38
C HIS A 109 11.68 12.03 13.50
N TYR A 110 12.65 12.94 13.46
CA TYR A 110 13.61 13.18 14.53
C TYR A 110 13.16 14.33 15.45
N PHE A 111 12.55 15.38 14.88
CA PHE A 111 12.27 16.62 15.59
C PHE A 111 10.83 17.09 15.34
N ARG A 112 10.07 17.19 16.42
CA ARG A 112 8.71 17.72 16.37
C ARG A 112 8.74 19.25 16.37
N ARG A 113 8.06 19.89 15.41
CA ARG A 113 7.93 21.34 15.34
C ARG A 113 6.93 21.86 16.37
N LEU A 114 7.31 22.87 17.12
CA LEU A 114 6.45 23.57 18.10
C LEU A 114 6.01 24.96 17.60
N GLY A 115 6.52 25.40 16.45
CA GLY A 115 6.29 26.71 15.88
C GLY A 115 7.34 27.75 16.30
N LYS A 116 7.39 28.87 15.56
CA LYS A 116 8.32 30.00 15.83
C LYS A 116 9.80 29.60 15.94
N GLY A 117 10.22 28.59 15.16
CA GLY A 117 11.61 28.13 15.19
C GLY A 117 11.98 27.27 16.42
N LEU A 118 10.98 26.82 17.19
CA LEU A 118 11.16 25.91 18.31
C LEU A 118 10.84 24.45 17.90
N PHE A 119 11.59 23.55 18.48
CA PHE A 119 11.53 22.12 18.21
C PHE A 119 11.62 21.31 19.52
N LYS A 120 11.22 20.07 19.42
CA LYS A 120 11.36 19.08 20.48
C LYS A 120 11.89 17.78 19.89
N LYS A 121 12.85 17.17 20.57
CA LYS A 121 13.41 15.86 20.25
C LYS A 121 12.30 14.79 20.27
N ALA A 122 12.20 13.98 19.25
CA ALA A 122 11.31 12.83 19.26
C ALA A 122 11.87 11.71 20.14
N PRO A 123 11.05 10.95 20.85
CA PRO A 123 11.49 9.78 21.58
C PRO A 123 12.18 8.77 20.66
N GLU A 124 13.21 8.10 21.17
CA GLU A 124 14.03 7.14 20.42
C GLU A 124 13.18 6.05 19.73
N GLU A 125 12.16 5.54 20.43
CA GLU A 125 11.25 4.53 19.87
C GLU A 125 10.49 5.03 18.64
N ILE A 126 10.09 6.30 18.65
CA ILE A 126 9.40 6.94 17.52
C ILE A 126 10.34 7.12 16.33
N VAL A 127 11.57 7.54 16.59
CA VAL A 127 12.62 7.67 15.55
C VAL A 127 12.88 6.32 14.91
N LYS A 128 13.15 5.28 15.71
CA LYS A 128 13.39 3.91 15.22
C LYS A 128 12.21 3.37 14.40
N ALA A 129 10.98 3.54 14.89
CA ALA A 129 9.80 3.11 14.17
C ALA A 129 9.62 3.85 12.83
N ALA A 130 9.89 5.15 12.80
CA ALA A 130 9.82 5.96 11.58
C ALA A 130 10.89 5.55 10.55
N LEU A 131 12.14 5.33 10.99
CA LEU A 131 13.22 4.87 10.12
C LEU A 131 12.92 3.49 9.52
N LEU A 132 12.42 2.55 10.32
CA LEU A 132 11.95 1.25 9.81
C LEU A 132 10.83 1.41 8.79
N GLY A 133 9.92 2.35 9.02
CA GLY A 133 8.85 2.67 8.07
C GLY A 133 9.37 3.25 6.75
N ILE A 134 10.36 4.12 6.81
CA ILE A 134 11.02 4.70 5.63
C ILE A 134 11.75 3.59 4.84
N GLU A 135 12.50 2.74 5.54
CA GLU A 135 13.24 1.64 4.90
C GLU A 135 12.29 0.65 4.22
N ARG A 136 11.20 0.25 4.89
CA ARG A 136 10.16 -0.59 4.28
C ARG A 136 9.57 0.04 3.02
N LYS A 137 9.30 1.34 3.04
CA LYS A 137 8.80 2.05 1.86
C LYS A 137 9.79 2.03 0.70
N LYS A 138 11.10 2.19 0.99
CA LYS A 138 12.16 2.09 -0.02
C LYS A 138 12.23 0.69 -0.62
N GLN A 139 12.17 -0.35 0.22
CA GLN A 139 12.18 -1.75 -0.23
C GLN A 139 10.97 -2.07 -1.10
N VAL A 140 9.77 -1.65 -0.69
CA VAL A 140 8.54 -1.84 -1.49
C VAL A 140 8.64 -1.08 -2.82
N ALA A 141 9.18 0.14 -2.83
CA ALA A 141 9.36 0.91 -4.07
C ALA A 141 10.35 0.21 -5.02
N ALA A 142 11.47 -0.28 -4.51
CA ALA A 142 12.44 -1.04 -5.28
C ALA A 142 11.85 -2.35 -5.84
N GLN A 143 11.02 -3.03 -5.05
CA GLN A 143 10.32 -4.25 -5.48
C GLN A 143 9.30 -3.97 -6.60
N ILE A 144 8.53 -2.88 -6.49
CA ILE A 144 7.60 -2.44 -7.55
C ILE A 144 8.37 -2.17 -8.84
N ASP A 145 9.51 -1.49 -8.75
CA ASP A 145 10.35 -1.16 -9.91
C ASP A 145 10.92 -2.41 -10.59
N ALA A 146 11.43 -3.36 -9.79
CA ALA A 146 11.93 -4.64 -10.26
C ALA A 146 10.84 -5.45 -11.00
N TRP A 147 9.67 -5.63 -10.38
CA TRP A 147 8.55 -6.32 -11.02
C TRP A 147 8.04 -5.62 -12.27
N ALA A 148 8.04 -4.29 -12.28
CA ALA A 148 7.68 -3.53 -13.47
C ALA A 148 8.69 -3.77 -14.61
N ALA A 149 9.97 -3.84 -14.31
CA ALA A 149 11.01 -4.15 -15.29
C ALA A 149 10.86 -5.57 -15.87
N GLU A 150 10.61 -6.58 -15.02
CA GLU A 150 10.36 -7.96 -15.44
C GLU A 150 9.15 -8.04 -16.40
N LEU A 151 8.04 -7.38 -16.05
CA LEU A 151 6.84 -7.34 -16.90
C LEU A 151 7.10 -6.70 -18.26
N VAL A 152 7.88 -5.62 -18.31
CA VAL A 152 8.28 -4.97 -19.57
C VAL A 152 9.15 -5.90 -20.44
N GLN A 153 9.97 -6.74 -19.80
CA GLN A 153 10.81 -7.75 -20.47
C GLN A 153 10.03 -9.01 -20.90
N GLY A 154 8.73 -9.07 -20.63
CA GLY A 154 7.88 -10.20 -21.00
C GLY A 154 7.89 -11.34 -19.99
N GLN A 155 8.28 -11.08 -18.74
CA GLN A 155 8.27 -12.05 -17.65
C GLN A 155 7.27 -11.61 -16.59
N CYS A 156 6.36 -12.51 -16.19
CA CYS A 156 5.40 -12.19 -15.12
C CYS A 156 5.91 -12.70 -13.77
N PRO A 157 6.20 -11.81 -12.82
CA PRO A 157 6.57 -12.20 -11.47
C PRO A 157 5.49 -13.06 -10.79
N ALA A 158 5.88 -14.04 -9.99
CA ALA A 158 4.95 -14.96 -9.33
C ALA A 158 3.87 -14.22 -8.49
N PRO A 159 4.19 -13.23 -7.64
CA PRO A 159 3.19 -12.50 -6.88
C PRO A 159 2.16 -11.77 -7.75
N VAL A 160 2.57 -11.23 -8.89
CA VAL A 160 1.67 -10.58 -9.86
C VAL A 160 0.77 -11.63 -10.52
N ARG A 161 1.32 -12.79 -10.88
CA ARG A 161 0.58 -13.91 -11.50
C ARG A 161 -0.48 -14.46 -10.56
N GLU A 162 -0.17 -14.64 -9.29
CA GLU A 162 -1.09 -15.13 -8.26
C GLU A 162 -2.28 -14.19 -8.05
N GLN A 163 -2.07 -12.89 -8.18
CA GLN A 163 -3.10 -11.87 -8.01
C GLN A 163 -3.71 -11.38 -9.33
N LEU A 164 -3.44 -12.05 -10.45
CA LEU A 164 -3.82 -11.61 -11.80
C LEU A 164 -5.28 -11.11 -11.90
N TYR A 165 -6.22 -11.94 -11.47
CA TYR A 165 -7.66 -11.62 -11.58
C TYR A 165 -8.09 -10.51 -10.62
N ARG A 166 -7.46 -10.44 -9.45
CA ARG A 166 -7.66 -9.33 -8.51
C ARG A 166 -7.15 -8.03 -9.09
N ILE A 167 -5.96 -8.03 -9.68
CA ILE A 167 -5.34 -6.85 -10.30
C ILE A 167 -6.23 -6.32 -11.44
N LEU A 168 -6.79 -7.21 -12.27
CA LEU A 168 -7.57 -6.83 -13.44
C LEU A 168 -9.01 -6.41 -13.11
N PHE A 169 -9.66 -7.03 -12.11
CA PHE A 169 -11.11 -6.89 -11.91
C PHE A 169 -11.53 -6.31 -10.56
N LYS A 170 -10.75 -6.50 -9.50
CA LYS A 170 -11.02 -5.98 -8.15
C LYS A 170 -9.73 -5.46 -7.50
N PRO A 171 -9.02 -4.48 -8.12
CA PRO A 171 -7.67 -4.10 -7.70
C PRO A 171 -7.63 -3.43 -6.34
N ASP A 172 -6.67 -3.87 -5.53
CA ASP A 172 -6.14 -3.04 -4.44
C ASP A 172 -5.13 -2.06 -5.03
N LYS A 173 -5.56 -0.81 -5.21
CA LYS A 173 -4.72 0.26 -5.80
C LYS A 173 -3.48 0.60 -4.96
N ASN A 174 -3.46 0.19 -3.69
CA ASN A 174 -2.33 0.40 -2.79
C ASN A 174 -1.33 -0.77 -2.82
N GLY A 175 -1.75 -1.93 -3.30
CA GLY A 175 -0.93 -3.13 -3.39
C GLY A 175 0.28 -2.95 -4.32
N PRO A 176 1.44 -3.49 -3.96
CA PRO A 176 2.65 -3.38 -4.76
C PRO A 176 2.53 -4.08 -6.12
N GLU A 177 1.81 -5.20 -6.20
CA GLU A 177 1.59 -5.95 -7.44
C GLU A 177 0.79 -5.12 -8.47
N TYR A 178 -0.30 -4.46 -8.01
CA TYR A 178 -1.06 -3.56 -8.87
C TYR A 178 -0.22 -2.38 -9.35
N LYS A 179 0.55 -1.75 -8.44
CA LYS A 179 1.43 -0.63 -8.79
C LYS A 179 2.49 -1.03 -9.80
N ALA A 180 3.05 -2.23 -9.67
CA ALA A 180 4.03 -2.76 -10.64
C ALA A 180 3.42 -2.90 -12.04
N VAL A 181 2.20 -3.45 -12.14
CA VAL A 181 1.49 -3.56 -13.43
C VAL A 181 1.17 -2.20 -14.02
N VAL A 182 0.71 -1.23 -13.21
CA VAL A 182 0.43 0.14 -13.67
C VAL A 182 1.71 0.82 -14.18
N GLU A 183 2.80 0.69 -13.45
CA GLU A 183 4.09 1.27 -13.83
C GLU A 183 4.65 0.63 -15.11
N ALA A 184 4.59 -0.70 -15.20
CA ALA A 184 5.00 -1.44 -16.40
C ALA A 184 4.13 -1.07 -17.63
N SER A 185 2.82 -0.91 -17.44
CA SER A 185 1.90 -0.47 -18.49
C SER A 185 2.27 0.90 -19.06
N LYS A 186 2.63 1.84 -18.18
CA LYS A 186 3.10 3.17 -18.58
C LYS A 186 4.42 3.09 -19.36
N ARG A 187 5.39 2.31 -18.87
CA ARG A 187 6.70 2.14 -19.52
C ARG A 187 6.59 1.48 -20.90
N ALA A 188 5.79 0.43 -21.00
CA ALA A 188 5.57 -0.32 -22.23
C ALA A 188 4.53 0.32 -23.16
N GLN A 189 3.79 1.33 -22.73
CA GLN A 189 2.66 1.93 -23.43
C GLN A 189 1.63 0.89 -23.90
N LYS A 190 1.35 -0.11 -23.03
CA LYS A 190 0.39 -1.19 -23.27
C LYS A 190 -0.69 -1.20 -22.20
N ALA A 191 -1.91 -1.59 -22.57
CA ALA A 191 -2.95 -1.84 -21.59
C ALA A 191 -2.55 -2.99 -20.64
N PRO A 192 -3.00 -2.99 -19.36
CA PRO A 192 -2.63 -4.03 -18.39
C PRO A 192 -2.88 -5.45 -18.88
N LEU A 193 -4.00 -5.70 -19.57
CA LEU A 193 -4.33 -7.02 -20.10
C LEU A 193 -3.34 -7.47 -21.17
N ASP A 194 -3.02 -6.58 -22.10
CA ASP A 194 -2.07 -6.87 -23.20
C ASP A 194 -0.65 -7.09 -22.67
N LEU A 195 -0.26 -6.28 -21.68
CA LEU A 195 1.03 -6.41 -21.00
C LEU A 195 1.16 -7.77 -20.32
N LEU A 196 0.15 -8.16 -19.52
CA LEU A 196 0.13 -9.42 -18.78
C LEU A 196 0.04 -10.63 -19.72
N THR A 197 -0.66 -10.51 -20.84
CA THR A 197 -0.69 -11.53 -21.88
C THR A 197 0.69 -11.71 -22.50
N ALA A 198 1.35 -10.60 -22.87
CA ALA A 198 2.71 -10.62 -23.42
C ALA A 198 3.75 -11.17 -22.42
N ALA A 199 3.54 -10.93 -21.13
CA ALA A 199 4.37 -11.47 -20.04
C ALA A 199 4.07 -12.94 -19.69
N GLY A 200 3.21 -13.63 -20.46
CA GLY A 200 2.89 -15.04 -20.26
C GLY A 200 2.09 -15.32 -18.98
N ALA A 201 1.39 -14.32 -18.44
CA ALA A 201 0.51 -14.51 -17.29
C ALA A 201 -0.82 -15.17 -17.65
N ILE A 202 -1.21 -15.09 -18.91
CA ILE A 202 -2.47 -15.63 -19.47
C ILE A 202 -2.12 -16.77 -20.43
N GLU A 203 -2.50 -17.98 -20.07
CA GLU A 203 -2.19 -19.20 -20.83
C GLU A 203 -2.97 -19.27 -22.16
N SER A 204 -4.27 -18.96 -22.10
CA SER A 204 -5.15 -18.91 -23.26
C SER A 204 -6.39 -18.09 -22.97
N PRO A 205 -7.11 -17.59 -24.00
CA PRO A 205 -8.39 -16.89 -23.80
C PRO A 205 -9.42 -17.75 -23.05
N TYR A 206 -9.50 -19.05 -23.35
CA TYR A 206 -10.39 -19.98 -22.68
C TYR A 206 -10.09 -20.03 -21.16
N GLN A 207 -8.86 -20.29 -20.78
CA GLN A 207 -8.45 -20.34 -19.35
C GLN A 207 -8.66 -19.00 -18.66
N PHE A 208 -8.42 -17.90 -19.36
CA PHE A 208 -8.68 -16.57 -18.81
C PHE A 208 -10.15 -16.35 -18.45
N HIS A 209 -11.06 -16.65 -19.36
CA HIS A 209 -12.49 -16.49 -19.10
C HIS A 209 -13.04 -17.47 -18.06
N TRP A 210 -12.56 -18.71 -18.09
CA TRP A 210 -12.92 -19.72 -17.09
C TRP A 210 -12.49 -19.30 -15.69
N ARG A 211 -11.21 -18.94 -15.49
CA ARG A 211 -10.70 -18.49 -14.21
C ARG A 211 -11.32 -17.17 -13.74
N ARG A 212 -11.65 -16.27 -14.67
CA ARG A 212 -12.42 -15.06 -14.36
C ARG A 212 -13.80 -15.40 -13.79
N PHE A 213 -14.51 -16.33 -14.41
CA PHE A 213 -15.80 -16.79 -13.92
C PHE A 213 -15.67 -17.37 -12.51
N LEU A 214 -14.71 -18.25 -12.28
CA LEU A 214 -14.46 -18.81 -10.95
C LEU A 214 -14.12 -17.72 -9.91
N PHE A 215 -13.28 -16.77 -10.25
CA PHE A 215 -12.92 -15.65 -9.38
C PHE A 215 -14.13 -14.78 -8.98
N ASP A 216 -15.06 -14.58 -9.90
CA ASP A 216 -16.22 -13.72 -9.67
C ASP A 216 -17.35 -14.45 -8.93
N GLN A 217 -17.65 -15.69 -9.34
CA GLN A 217 -18.79 -16.45 -8.82
C GLN A 217 -18.45 -17.28 -7.56
N PHE A 218 -17.19 -17.68 -7.39
CA PHE A 218 -16.75 -18.54 -6.29
C PHE A 218 -15.64 -17.88 -5.46
N PRO A 219 -15.89 -16.75 -4.78
CA PRO A 219 -14.87 -16.00 -4.04
C PRO A 219 -14.27 -16.77 -2.85
N LYS A 220 -14.97 -17.82 -2.39
CA LYS A 220 -14.50 -18.71 -1.30
C LYS A 220 -13.84 -19.98 -1.80
N GLY A 221 -13.67 -20.12 -3.13
CA GLY A 221 -13.23 -21.35 -3.78
C GLY A 221 -14.40 -22.20 -4.27
N HIS A 222 -14.11 -23.06 -5.24
CA HIS A 222 -15.12 -23.92 -5.92
C HIS A 222 -14.98 -25.41 -5.52
N ALA A 223 -14.06 -25.73 -4.63
CA ALA A 223 -13.93 -27.08 -4.11
C ALA A 223 -14.98 -27.31 -3.01
N PHE A 224 -15.58 -28.50 -3.03
CA PHE A 224 -16.37 -28.93 -1.89
C PHE A 224 -15.47 -29.15 -0.67
N PRO A 225 -15.94 -28.86 0.55
CA PRO A 225 -15.24 -29.26 1.75
C PRO A 225 -15.10 -30.80 1.77
N PRO A 226 -14.15 -31.36 2.49
CA PRO A 226 -14.06 -32.80 2.66
C PRO A 226 -15.38 -33.29 3.29
N LEU A 227 -16.15 -34.04 2.51
CA LEU A 227 -17.40 -34.61 2.96
C LEU A 227 -17.14 -36.02 3.46
N THR A 228 -17.60 -36.34 4.66
CA THR A 228 -17.66 -37.71 5.16
C THR A 228 -19.09 -38.20 4.94
N ALA A 229 -19.25 -39.32 4.26
CA ALA A 229 -20.57 -39.89 4.08
C ALA A 229 -21.18 -40.18 5.47
N PRO A 230 -22.32 -39.59 5.82
CA PRO A 230 -22.94 -39.88 7.10
C PRO A 230 -23.45 -41.31 7.14
N LEU A 231 -23.36 -41.95 8.31
CA LEU A 231 -23.96 -43.25 8.51
C LEU A 231 -25.49 -43.08 8.53
N ILE A 232 -26.20 -43.81 7.67
CA ILE A 232 -27.66 -43.91 7.72
C ILE A 232 -28.01 -44.66 9.01
N LYS A 233 -28.71 -44.01 9.93
CA LYS A 233 -29.10 -44.57 11.24
C LYS A 233 -30.46 -45.22 11.24
N GLU A 234 -31.23 -45.05 10.17
CA GLU A 234 -32.58 -45.60 10.04
C GLU A 234 -32.53 -47.05 9.53
N ASP A 235 -33.09 -47.95 10.28
CA ASP A 235 -33.29 -49.34 9.86
C ASP A 235 -34.59 -49.41 9.08
N LEU A 236 -34.47 -49.21 7.77
CA LEU A 236 -35.63 -49.20 6.87
C LEU A 236 -35.99 -50.64 6.46
N PRO A 237 -37.32 -51.01 6.42
CA PRO A 237 -37.73 -52.32 5.99
C PRO A 237 -37.37 -52.56 4.52
N THR A 238 -36.76 -53.70 4.25
CA THR A 238 -36.41 -54.10 2.88
C THR A 238 -37.63 -54.67 2.17
N ALA A 239 -37.99 -54.05 1.03
CA ALA A 239 -39.09 -54.58 0.18
C ALA A 239 -38.59 -55.77 -0.64
N THR A 240 -39.39 -56.85 -0.67
CA THR A 240 -39.10 -58.03 -1.47
C THR A 240 -39.74 -57.87 -2.88
N VAL A 241 -39.08 -57.07 -3.71
CA VAL A 241 -39.55 -56.82 -5.09
C VAL A 241 -38.38 -57.01 -6.05
N GLN A 242 -38.71 -57.39 -7.29
CA GLN A 242 -37.74 -57.36 -8.40
C GLN A 242 -37.83 -55.98 -9.05
N ALA A 243 -36.86 -55.14 -8.72
CA ALA A 243 -36.74 -53.79 -9.30
C ALA A 243 -35.80 -53.84 -10.51
N PHE A 244 -36.07 -52.98 -11.50
CA PHE A 244 -35.21 -52.77 -12.66
C PHE A 244 -35.17 -51.30 -12.99
N SER A 245 -34.02 -50.81 -13.44
CA SER A 245 -33.84 -49.42 -13.93
C SER A 245 -33.87 -49.39 -15.46
N ILE A 246 -34.14 -48.23 -16.02
CA ILE A 246 -34.12 -47.98 -17.44
C ILE A 246 -33.10 -46.87 -17.70
N ASP A 247 -31.85 -47.25 -17.75
CA ASP A 247 -30.71 -46.32 -17.90
C ASP A 247 -29.90 -46.66 -19.14
N ASP A 248 -29.08 -45.72 -19.58
CA ASP A 248 -28.08 -45.94 -20.61
C ASP A 248 -26.99 -46.87 -20.10
N SER A 249 -26.39 -47.65 -21.00
CA SER A 249 -25.32 -48.59 -20.65
C SER A 249 -24.06 -47.95 -20.03
N ALA A 250 -23.92 -46.64 -20.13
CA ALA A 250 -22.82 -45.86 -19.55
C ALA A 250 -23.18 -45.26 -18.17
N THR A 251 -24.42 -45.39 -17.70
CA THR A 251 -24.86 -44.85 -16.41
C THR A 251 -24.23 -45.64 -15.27
N THR A 252 -23.55 -44.94 -14.36
CA THR A 252 -22.96 -45.49 -13.16
C THR A 252 -23.73 -45.25 -11.88
N GLU A 253 -24.63 -44.28 -11.92
CA GLU A 253 -25.50 -43.86 -10.81
C GLU A 253 -26.94 -44.12 -11.16
N ILE A 254 -27.62 -45.00 -10.41
CA ILE A 254 -29.01 -45.37 -10.60
C ILE A 254 -29.82 -44.70 -9.50
N ASP A 255 -30.63 -43.68 -9.90
CA ASP A 255 -31.42 -42.88 -8.97
C ASP A 255 -32.87 -43.35 -8.85
N ASP A 256 -33.38 -44.04 -9.86
CA ASP A 256 -34.75 -44.58 -9.89
C ASP A 256 -34.83 -45.99 -10.45
N ALA A 257 -35.84 -46.70 -10.01
CA ALA A 257 -36.15 -48.04 -10.50
C ALA A 257 -37.68 -48.28 -10.49
N LEU A 258 -38.07 -49.23 -11.26
CA LEU A 258 -39.46 -49.69 -11.36
C LEU A 258 -39.57 -51.13 -10.89
N SER A 259 -40.75 -51.51 -10.37
CA SER A 259 -41.08 -52.91 -10.14
C SER A 259 -42.52 -53.21 -10.48
N VAL A 260 -42.80 -54.43 -10.86
CA VAL A 260 -44.14 -54.90 -11.17
C VAL A 260 -44.41 -56.24 -10.47
N GLN A 261 -45.47 -56.29 -9.74
CA GLN A 261 -45.93 -57.52 -9.06
C GLN A 261 -47.32 -57.89 -9.44
N GLY A 262 -47.70 -59.14 -9.35
CA GLY A 262 -49.04 -59.62 -9.58
C GLY A 262 -49.49 -59.72 -11.05
N LEU A 263 -48.56 -59.76 -11.99
CA LEU A 263 -48.87 -59.98 -13.40
C LEU A 263 -49.63 -61.32 -13.54
N GLY A 264 -50.84 -61.25 -14.17
CA GLY A 264 -51.71 -62.40 -14.39
C GLY A 264 -52.58 -62.76 -13.19
N SER A 265 -52.56 -62.08 -12.06
CA SER A 265 -53.34 -62.34 -10.86
C SER A 265 -54.66 -61.55 -10.79
N GLY A 266 -54.96 -60.70 -11.79
CA GLY A 266 -56.10 -59.77 -11.79
C GLY A 266 -55.82 -58.47 -11.07
N THR A 267 -54.81 -58.38 -10.22
CA THR A 267 -54.38 -57.14 -9.58
C THR A 267 -52.89 -56.98 -9.78
N VAL A 268 -52.49 -55.85 -10.38
CA VAL A 268 -51.12 -55.52 -10.63
C VAL A 268 -50.69 -54.38 -9.71
N VAL A 269 -49.58 -54.55 -9.01
CA VAL A 269 -48.93 -53.49 -8.22
C VAL A 269 -47.73 -52.99 -9.00
N PHE A 270 -47.71 -51.73 -9.27
CA PHE A 270 -46.60 -51.04 -9.92
C PHE A 270 -45.82 -50.24 -8.86
N GLY A 271 -44.53 -50.49 -8.68
CA GLY A 271 -43.68 -49.79 -7.76
C GLY A 271 -42.75 -48.80 -8.49
N VAL A 272 -42.66 -47.59 -7.96
CA VAL A 272 -41.69 -46.59 -8.36
C VAL A 272 -40.72 -46.36 -7.18
N HIS A 273 -39.48 -46.62 -7.41
CA HIS A 273 -38.44 -46.52 -6.40
C HIS A 273 -37.54 -45.35 -6.73
N ILE A 274 -37.30 -44.46 -5.76
CA ILE A 274 -36.52 -43.27 -5.95
C ILE A 274 -35.44 -43.21 -4.86
N ALA A 275 -34.22 -42.89 -5.22
CA ALA A 275 -33.14 -42.67 -4.25
C ALA A 275 -33.54 -41.57 -3.25
N ALA A 276 -33.23 -41.81 -1.98
CA ALA A 276 -33.59 -40.92 -0.88
C ALA A 276 -32.34 -40.28 -0.25
N PRO A 277 -31.67 -39.38 -0.94
CA PRO A 277 -30.45 -38.74 -0.44
C PRO A 277 -30.68 -38.01 0.90
N GLY A 278 -31.92 -37.55 1.16
CA GLY A 278 -32.27 -36.87 2.41
C GLY A 278 -32.14 -37.74 3.68
N LEU A 279 -32.01 -39.09 3.55
CA LEU A 279 -31.71 -39.98 4.68
C LEU A 279 -30.28 -39.83 5.19
N ALA A 280 -29.38 -39.38 4.31
CA ALA A 280 -27.96 -39.23 4.59
C ALA A 280 -27.50 -37.77 4.69
N ILE A 281 -28.26 -36.80 4.21
CA ILE A 281 -27.90 -35.40 4.12
C ILE A 281 -28.86 -34.56 4.96
N THR A 282 -28.32 -33.87 5.95
CA THR A 282 -29.07 -32.89 6.77
C THR A 282 -28.94 -31.50 6.19
N PRO A 283 -29.89 -30.57 6.48
CA PRO A 283 -29.81 -29.18 5.99
C PRO A 283 -28.62 -28.38 6.55
N ASP A 284 -27.93 -28.85 7.60
CA ASP A 284 -26.87 -28.13 8.32
C ASP A 284 -25.48 -28.33 7.72
#